data_b93553e875503a75f70826383104c7e7
#
_entry.id   b93553e875503a75f70826383104c7e7
#
_cell.length_a   1.000
_cell.length_b   1.000
_cell.length_c   1.000
_cell.angle_alpha   90.00
_cell.angle_beta   90.00
_cell.angle_gamma   90.00
#
_symmetry.space_group_name_H-M   'P 1'
#
loop_
_entity.id
_entity.type
_entity.pdbx_description
1 polymer ?
#
loop_
_entity_poly.entity_id
_entity_poly.type
_entity_poly.pdbx_seq_one_letter_code
_entity_poly.pdbx_strand_id
1 'polypeptide(L)'
;MLDKLSLSLMLFFNTLTTSVDPHLSDERRTIQQINKEIKSLQRKAEWIQVTDTDYASRTVRTNKITDEITTLKGKIVKIEKVAKLKEKWAVEDSVALSKK
;
A
#
# COMPACT_ATOMS: atom_id res chain seq x y z
N MET A 1 1.94 0.55 23.69
CA MET A 1 3.03 0.36 22.71
C MET A 1 2.52 0.36 21.28
N LEU A 2 1.41 -0.30 21.01
CA LEU A 2 0.76 -0.25 19.70
C LEU A 2 0.31 1.16 19.33
N ASP A 3 -0.05 1.96 20.34
CA ASP A 3 -0.54 3.32 20.14
C ASP A 3 0.53 4.26 19.58
N LYS A 4 1.79 4.08 19.98
CA LYS A 4 2.88 4.90 19.45
C LYS A 4 3.17 4.64 17.98
N LEU A 5 3.13 3.38 17.57
CA LEU A 5 3.29 3.00 16.16
C LEU A 5 2.10 3.46 15.32
N SER A 6 0.91 3.33 15.87
CA SER A 6 -0.33 3.78 15.26
C SER A 6 -0.35 5.29 15.06
N LEU A 7 0.05 6.05 16.09
CA LEU A 7 0.16 7.51 16.02
C LEU A 7 1.23 7.96 15.02
N SER A 8 2.37 7.28 15.01
CA SER A 8 3.44 7.57 14.06
C SER A 8 2.99 7.34 12.62
N LEU A 9 2.26 6.27 12.36
CA LEU A 9 1.69 5.99 11.05
C LEU A 9 0.62 7.02 10.66
N MET A 10 -0.21 7.43 11.60
CA MET A 10 -1.22 8.45 11.37
C MET A 10 -0.59 9.81 11.06
N LEU A 11 0.44 10.19 11.79
CA LEU A 11 1.18 11.43 11.55
C LEU A 11 1.86 11.40 10.18
N PHE A 12 2.42 10.27 9.82
CA PHE A 12 3.03 10.08 8.51
C PHE A 12 1.98 10.22 7.39
N PHE A 13 0.81 9.61 7.57
CA PHE A 13 -0.30 9.73 6.63
C PHE A 13 -0.80 11.16 6.52
N ASN A 14 -0.95 11.86 7.64
CA ASN A 14 -1.38 13.25 7.64
C ASN A 14 -0.38 14.15 6.95
N THR A 15 0.91 13.92 7.18
CA THR A 15 1.98 14.67 6.52
C THR A 15 1.92 14.45 5.02
N LEU A 16 1.72 13.22 4.58
CA LEU A 16 1.55 12.89 3.17
C LEU A 16 0.29 13.53 2.57
N THR A 17 -0.78 13.62 3.36
CA THR A 17 -2.04 14.22 2.90
C THR A 17 -1.93 15.73 2.77
N THR A 18 -1.18 16.39 3.64
CA THR A 18 -1.01 17.85 3.61
C THR A 18 0.00 18.29 2.55
N SER A 19 0.95 17.43 2.20
CA SER A 19 1.95 17.72 1.18
C SER A 19 1.58 17.15 -0.18
N VAL A 20 0.28 16.93 -0.43
CA VAL A 20 -0.17 16.31 -1.67
C VAL A 20 0.13 17.15 -2.87
N ASP A 21 1.16 16.76 -3.57
CA ASP A 21 1.37 17.17 -4.94
C ASP A 21 0.24 16.55 -5.77
N PRO A 22 -0.49 17.31 -6.60
CA PRO A 22 -1.53 16.75 -7.47
C PRO A 22 -1.07 15.58 -8.33
N HIS A 23 0.22 15.53 -8.64
CA HIS A 23 0.82 14.45 -9.43
C HIS A 23 0.80 13.09 -8.72
N LEU A 24 0.72 13.08 -7.38
CA LEU A 24 0.75 11.85 -6.60
C LEU A 24 -0.64 11.38 -6.16
N SER A 25 -1.70 12.12 -6.48
CA SER A 25 -3.05 11.79 -6.06
C SER A 25 -3.56 10.49 -6.68
N ASP A 26 -3.21 10.22 -7.93
CA ASP A 26 -3.60 9.00 -8.63
C ASP A 26 -2.89 7.78 -8.04
N GLU A 27 -1.60 7.88 -7.78
CA GLU A 27 -0.82 6.82 -7.16
C GLU A 27 -1.34 6.49 -5.76
N ARG A 28 -1.69 7.51 -4.99
CA ARG A 28 -2.29 7.33 -3.67
C ARG A 28 -3.64 6.63 -3.73
N ARG A 29 -4.49 7.04 -4.64
CA ARG A 29 -5.79 6.42 -4.87
C ARG A 29 -5.63 4.94 -5.17
N THR A 30 -4.69 4.63 -6.07
CA THR A 30 -4.39 3.26 -6.45
C THR A 30 -3.89 2.45 -5.26
N ILE A 31 -2.98 3.01 -4.45
CA ILE A 31 -2.46 2.35 -3.26
C ILE A 31 -3.59 2.10 -2.24
N GLN A 32 -4.46 3.07 -2.03
CA GLN A 32 -5.61 2.92 -1.13
C GLN A 32 -6.54 1.81 -1.59
N GLN A 33 -6.80 1.74 -2.88
CA GLN A 33 -7.63 0.70 -3.47
C GLN A 33 -7.00 -0.68 -3.28
N ILE A 34 -5.72 -0.81 -3.55
CA ILE A 34 -4.98 -2.06 -3.37
C ILE A 34 -4.99 -2.46 -1.89
N ASN A 35 -4.80 -1.53 -0.97
CA ASN A 35 -4.86 -1.80 0.46
C ASN A 35 -6.24 -2.30 0.90
N LYS A 36 -7.30 -1.79 0.32
CA LYS A 36 -8.66 -2.29 0.57
C LYS A 36 -8.82 -3.72 0.08
N GLU A 37 -8.28 -4.03 -1.09
CA GLU A 37 -8.30 -5.39 -1.63
C GLU A 37 -7.51 -6.35 -0.73
N ILE A 38 -6.33 -5.95 -0.27
CA ILE A 38 -5.51 -6.75 0.66
C ILE A 38 -6.30 -7.03 1.94
N LYS A 39 -6.94 -6.02 2.49
CA LYS A 39 -7.75 -6.17 3.71
C LYS A 39 -8.90 -7.14 3.51
N SER A 40 -9.58 -7.05 2.37
CA SER A 40 -10.65 -7.96 2.00
C SER A 40 -10.15 -9.40 1.90
N LEU A 41 -8.99 -9.61 1.28
CA LEU A 41 -8.37 -10.91 1.15
C LEU A 41 -7.95 -11.48 2.51
N GLN A 42 -7.41 -10.65 3.39
CA GLN A 42 -7.05 -11.04 4.75
C GLN A 42 -8.27 -11.52 5.54
N ARG A 43 -9.38 -10.80 5.43
CA ARG A 43 -10.65 -11.20 6.07
C ARG A 43 -11.16 -12.52 5.50
N LYS A 44 -11.03 -12.70 4.20
CA LYS A 44 -11.42 -13.95 3.54
C LYS A 44 -10.57 -15.11 4.03
N ALA A 45 -9.27 -14.91 4.19
CA ALA A 45 -8.37 -15.94 4.73
C ALA A 45 -8.76 -16.31 6.16
N GLU A 46 -9.05 -15.33 7.01
CA GLU A 46 -9.51 -15.58 8.37
C GLU A 46 -10.81 -16.38 8.38
N TRP A 47 -11.76 -16.02 7.54
CA TRP A 47 -13.03 -16.72 7.40
C TRP A 47 -12.82 -18.19 7.02
N ILE A 48 -11.94 -18.44 6.05
CA ILE A 48 -11.62 -19.80 5.61
C ILE A 48 -11.01 -20.62 6.74
N GLN A 49 -10.11 -20.02 7.53
CA GLN A 49 -9.49 -20.71 8.66
C GLN A 49 -10.49 -21.13 9.72
N VAL A 50 -11.55 -20.36 9.90
CA VAL A 50 -12.58 -20.65 10.91
C VAL A 50 -13.64 -21.62 10.38
N THR A 51 -14.02 -21.48 9.11
CA THR A 51 -15.16 -22.21 8.55
C THR A 51 -14.79 -23.48 7.81
N ASP A 52 -13.58 -23.55 7.26
CA ASP A 52 -13.13 -24.75 6.52
C ASP A 52 -12.50 -25.74 7.48
N THR A 53 -13.15 -26.89 7.65
CA THR A 53 -12.70 -27.93 8.57
C THR A 53 -11.68 -28.89 7.93
N ASP A 54 -11.57 -28.90 6.60
CA ASP A 54 -10.61 -29.73 5.90
C ASP A 54 -9.25 -29.01 5.83
N TYR A 55 -8.25 -29.59 6.49
CA TYR A 55 -6.91 -29.01 6.54
C TYR A 55 -6.28 -28.81 5.16
N ALA A 56 -6.39 -29.81 4.29
CA ALA A 56 -5.80 -29.75 2.95
C ALA A 56 -6.43 -28.63 2.11
N SER A 57 -7.77 -28.57 2.09
CA SER A 57 -8.51 -27.54 1.36
C SER A 57 -8.21 -26.15 1.93
N ARG A 58 -8.20 -26.01 3.24
CA ARG A 58 -7.90 -24.76 3.94
C ARG A 58 -6.51 -24.26 3.58
N THR A 59 -5.51 -25.13 3.58
CA THR A 59 -4.13 -24.77 3.26
C THR A 59 -4.01 -24.26 1.83
N VAL A 60 -4.62 -24.97 0.87
CA VAL A 60 -4.58 -24.57 -0.54
C VAL A 60 -5.23 -23.19 -0.74
N ARG A 61 -6.41 -22.98 -0.16
CA ARG A 61 -7.14 -21.72 -0.27
C ARG A 61 -6.38 -20.57 0.38
N THR A 62 -5.83 -20.80 1.55
CA THR A 62 -5.07 -19.78 2.30
C THR A 62 -3.80 -19.41 1.55
N ASN A 63 -3.08 -20.40 1.01
CA ASN A 63 -1.87 -20.13 0.22
C ASN A 63 -2.16 -19.32 -1.03
N LYS A 64 -3.26 -19.63 -1.71
CA LYS A 64 -3.69 -18.85 -2.89
C LYS A 64 -3.95 -17.39 -2.54
N ILE A 65 -4.61 -17.14 -1.42
CA ILE A 65 -4.87 -15.78 -0.94
C ILE A 65 -3.57 -15.08 -0.56
N THR A 66 -2.65 -15.78 0.10
CA THR A 66 -1.33 -15.24 0.46
C THR A 66 -0.55 -14.83 -0.78
N ASP A 67 -0.59 -15.63 -1.84
CA ASP A 67 0.05 -15.30 -3.11
C ASP A 67 -0.56 -14.05 -3.75
N GLU A 68 -1.88 -13.92 -3.73
CA GLU A 68 -2.57 -12.74 -4.23
C GLU A 68 -2.18 -11.48 -3.44
N ILE A 69 -2.12 -11.60 -2.11
CA ILE A 69 -1.70 -10.48 -1.24
C ILE A 69 -0.25 -10.09 -1.54
N THR A 70 0.65 -11.05 -1.72
CA THR A 70 2.04 -10.79 -2.05
C THR A 70 2.16 -10.05 -3.38
N THR A 71 1.38 -10.46 -4.37
CA THR A 71 1.34 -9.80 -5.68
C THR A 71 0.86 -8.35 -5.55
N LEU A 72 -0.19 -8.11 -4.77
CA LEU A 72 -0.71 -6.78 -4.53
C LEU A 72 0.28 -5.88 -3.79
N LYS A 73 0.96 -6.42 -2.79
CA LYS A 73 2.02 -5.70 -2.07
C LYS A 73 3.17 -5.31 -3.01
N GLY A 74 3.52 -6.19 -3.93
CA GLY A 74 4.52 -5.90 -4.97
C GLY A 74 4.10 -4.75 -5.87
N LYS A 75 2.83 -4.66 -6.22
CA LYS A 75 2.29 -3.53 -6.99
C LYS A 75 2.41 -2.21 -6.23
N ILE A 76 2.12 -2.23 -4.93
CA ILE A 76 2.27 -1.03 -4.09
C ILE A 76 3.73 -0.57 -4.07
N VAL A 77 4.67 -1.47 -3.91
CA VAL A 77 6.10 -1.14 -3.90
C VAL A 77 6.51 -0.48 -5.22
N LYS A 78 6.04 -1.00 -6.35
CA LYS A 78 6.32 -0.40 -7.67
C LYS A 78 5.73 1.01 -7.79
N ILE A 79 4.50 1.19 -7.35
CA ILE A 79 3.83 2.49 -7.39
C ILE A 79 4.57 3.50 -6.51
N GLU A 80 5.01 3.09 -5.32
CA GLU A 80 5.78 3.95 -4.42
C GLU A 80 7.11 4.35 -5.03
N LYS A 81 7.80 3.43 -5.71
CA LYS A 81 9.06 3.73 -6.40
C LYS A 81 8.86 4.75 -7.51
N VAL A 82 7.79 4.59 -8.29
CA VAL A 82 7.46 5.55 -9.36
C VAL A 82 7.12 6.91 -8.76
N ALA A 83 6.35 6.94 -7.68
CA ALA A 83 6.01 8.19 -7.00
C ALA A 83 7.26 8.92 -6.48
N LYS A 84 8.19 8.18 -5.88
CA LYS A 84 9.46 8.76 -5.42
C LYS A 84 10.29 9.32 -6.56
N LEU A 85 10.34 8.66 -7.70
CA LEU A 85 11.05 9.14 -8.87
C LEU A 85 10.43 10.43 -9.40
N LYS A 86 9.11 10.48 -9.49
CA LYS A 86 8.39 11.69 -9.93
C LYS A 86 8.67 12.85 -9.00
N GLU A 87 8.67 12.60 -7.71
CA GLU A 87 8.97 13.62 -6.70
C GLU A 87 10.40 14.14 -6.85
N LYS A 88 11.36 13.22 -7.02
CA LYS A 88 12.77 13.55 -7.24
C LYS A 88 12.93 14.43 -8.48
N TRP A 89 12.31 14.04 -9.58
CA TRP A 89 12.41 14.80 -10.84
C TRP A 89 11.76 16.17 -10.73
N ALA A 90 10.66 16.27 -10.01
CA ALA A 90 9.99 17.56 -9.78
C ALA A 90 10.89 18.49 -8.99
N VAL A 91 11.60 17.99 -7.98
CA VAL A 91 12.57 18.80 -7.21
C VAL A 91 13.75 19.21 -8.08
N GLU A 92 14.31 18.30 -8.89
CA GLU A 92 15.41 18.59 -9.80
C GLU A 92 15.03 19.66 -10.82
N ASP A 93 13.84 19.56 -11.38
CA ASP A 93 13.34 20.54 -12.34
C ASP A 93 13.16 21.91 -11.67
N SER A 94 12.65 21.93 -10.45
CA SER A 94 12.49 23.15 -9.67
C SER A 94 13.84 23.83 -9.39
N VAL A 95 14.85 23.04 -9.01
CA VAL A 95 16.21 23.54 -8.77
C VAL A 95 16.83 24.06 -10.06
N ALA A 96 16.66 23.35 -11.16
CA ALA A 96 17.16 23.78 -12.46
C ALA A 96 16.56 25.11 -12.90
N LEU A 97 15.26 25.28 -12.66
CA LEU A 97 14.57 26.55 -12.97
C LEU A 97 15.03 27.67 -12.07
N SER A 98 15.34 27.42 -10.80
CA SER A 98 15.78 28.46 -9.87
C SER A 98 17.21 28.90 -10.12
N LYS A 99 18.03 28.12 -10.82
CA LYS A 99 19.41 28.46 -11.18
C LYS A 99 19.51 29.37 -12.40
N LYS A 100 18.43 29.58 -13.11
CA LYS A 100 18.36 30.54 -14.22
C LYS A 100 18.03 31.92 -13.70
#